data_4b2b0704e0768999edeed901176443ab
#
_entry.id   4b2b0704e0768999edeed901176443ab
#
_cell.length_a   1.000
_cell.length_b   1.000
_cell.length_c   1.000
_cell.angle_alpha   90.00
_cell.angle_beta   90.00
_cell.angle_gamma   90.00
#
_symmetry.space_group_name_H-M   'P 1'
#
loop_
_entity.id
_entity.type
_entity.pdbx_description
1 polymer ?
#
loop_
_entity_poly.entity_id
_entity_poly.type
_entity_poly.pdbx_seq_one_letter_code
_entity_poly.pdbx_strand_id
1 'polypeptide(L)'
;MKGIELLKSKEWSGKIVDCALRFALAGALSGAQVFGGYAPLALGMTAASGAGVRGLSALVGASVGAFLFLPFTHALRTFAAAVLIFTANNAFFDLKIYQKRAFLPLLTAGLMFSVEFVYVLRDGVGEAANCLIALLLASLGTMSARALLAPEEKEQPFAPLLILLGVLMSAASYETANGFAPGRILSLLAVLLCAFERSGAVSVPAAVCIGLSMDLTAGDGGFVHAAAYAFAAILVSVTCRGNRVGSALWFLLSILCFALPMSAPAGLVLLYEALAATLLFLLIPRRYFRGRRLDTAEREQSDTALRRTLTESAAALRELYDSVARPPKQTEENPAAIFDRAAEKVCRGCALCGFCWEKEYQRT
;
A
#
# COMPACT_ATOMS: atom_id res chain seq x y z
N MET A 1 -13.77 46.42 -17.23
CA MET A 1 -13.40 45.43 -18.26
C MET A 1 -12.06 44.75 -18.00
N LYS A 2 -10.99 45.44 -17.66
CA LYS A 2 -9.66 44.79 -17.37
C LYS A 2 -9.66 43.74 -16.25
N GLY A 3 -10.50 43.83 -15.23
CA GLY A 3 -10.55 42.85 -14.11
C GLY A 3 -11.14 41.50 -14.54
N ILE A 4 -12.11 41.47 -15.48
CA ILE A 4 -12.74 40.25 -15.98
C ILE A 4 -11.79 39.52 -16.93
N GLU A 5 -10.98 40.23 -17.72
CA GLU A 5 -9.95 39.62 -18.58
C GLU A 5 -8.82 39.00 -17.78
N LEU A 6 -8.41 39.63 -16.69
CA LEU A 6 -7.38 39.09 -15.76
C LEU A 6 -7.88 37.84 -15.03
N LEU A 7 -9.13 37.80 -14.58
CA LEU A 7 -9.74 36.60 -13.96
C LEU A 7 -9.86 35.46 -14.97
N LYS A 8 -10.28 35.76 -16.20
CA LYS A 8 -10.42 34.79 -17.30
C LYS A 8 -9.05 34.23 -17.71
N SER A 9 -8.00 35.05 -17.75
CA SER A 9 -6.62 34.61 -18.04
C SER A 9 -6.04 33.73 -16.95
N LYS A 10 -6.33 34.03 -15.68
CA LYS A 10 -5.88 33.25 -14.53
C LYS A 10 -6.58 31.89 -14.47
N GLU A 11 -7.84 31.82 -14.82
CA GLU A 11 -8.62 30.57 -14.90
C GLU A 11 -8.14 29.67 -16.05
N TRP A 12 -7.82 30.26 -17.22
CA TRP A 12 -7.23 29.56 -18.36
C TRP A 12 -5.83 29.02 -18.03
N SER A 13 -5.00 29.82 -17.37
CA SER A 13 -3.69 29.39 -16.92
C SER A 13 -3.76 28.19 -15.97
N GLY A 14 -4.72 28.17 -15.03
CA GLY A 14 -4.96 27.04 -14.14
C GLY A 14 -5.35 25.73 -14.87
N LYS A 15 -6.22 25.83 -15.87
CA LYS A 15 -6.63 24.67 -16.69
C LYS A 15 -5.47 24.10 -17.52
N ILE A 16 -4.64 24.97 -18.10
CA ILE A 16 -3.46 24.55 -18.87
C ILE A 16 -2.45 23.84 -17.96
N VAL A 17 -2.19 24.39 -16.77
CA VAL A 17 -1.27 23.78 -15.81
C VAL A 17 -1.79 22.42 -15.33
N ASP A 18 -3.10 22.27 -15.07
CA ASP A 18 -3.70 20.99 -14.69
C ASP A 18 -3.56 19.95 -15.81
N CYS A 19 -3.83 20.32 -17.06
CA CYS A 19 -3.63 19.43 -18.20
C CYS A 19 -2.17 19.06 -18.41
N ALA A 20 -1.24 20.02 -18.29
CA ALA A 20 0.19 19.76 -18.41
C ALA A 20 0.71 18.83 -17.30
N LEU A 21 0.22 19.01 -16.07
CA LEU A 21 0.56 18.14 -14.94
C LEU A 21 0.08 16.71 -15.17
N ARG A 22 -1.17 16.53 -15.65
CA ARG A 22 -1.74 15.21 -15.97
C ARG A 22 -0.98 14.53 -17.10
N PHE A 23 -0.62 15.27 -18.14
CA PHE A 23 0.22 14.79 -19.23
C PHE A 23 1.58 14.31 -18.71
N ALA A 24 2.27 15.15 -17.92
CA ALA A 24 3.59 14.85 -17.40
C ALA A 24 3.56 13.64 -16.43
N LEU A 25 2.58 13.60 -15.52
CA LEU A 25 2.43 12.47 -14.58
C LEU A 25 2.08 11.16 -15.31
N ALA A 26 1.14 11.17 -16.25
CA ALA A 26 0.78 9.98 -16.99
C ALA A 26 1.97 9.48 -17.84
N GLY A 27 2.71 10.40 -18.48
CA GLY A 27 3.93 10.08 -19.22
C GLY A 27 5.03 9.50 -18.33
N ALA A 28 5.29 10.14 -17.20
CA ALA A 28 6.26 9.63 -16.23
C ALA A 28 5.87 8.25 -15.69
N LEU A 29 4.61 8.04 -15.33
CA LEU A 29 4.12 6.74 -14.83
C LEU A 29 4.13 5.63 -15.87
N SER A 30 4.20 5.94 -17.17
CA SER A 30 4.38 4.94 -18.22
C SER A 30 5.75 4.24 -18.17
N GLY A 31 6.76 4.91 -17.62
CA GLY A 31 8.05 4.29 -17.34
C GLY A 31 8.05 3.36 -16.13
N ALA A 32 7.01 3.37 -15.29
CA ALA A 32 6.84 2.46 -14.17
C ALA A 32 6.48 1.05 -14.67
N GLN A 33 7.45 0.37 -15.25
CA GLN A 33 7.31 -0.95 -15.81
C GLN A 33 7.21 -2.01 -14.72
N VAL A 34 6.31 -2.97 -14.92
CA VAL A 34 6.15 -4.15 -14.08
C VAL A 34 6.39 -5.37 -14.97
N PHE A 35 7.27 -6.27 -14.55
CA PHE A 35 7.67 -7.45 -15.31
C PHE A 35 8.13 -7.13 -16.74
N GLY A 36 8.78 -5.98 -16.92
CA GLY A 36 9.38 -5.56 -18.21
C GLY A 36 8.39 -5.20 -19.33
N GLY A 37 7.08 -5.21 -19.10
CA GLY A 37 6.12 -5.00 -20.18
C GLY A 37 4.83 -4.28 -19.84
N TYR A 38 4.42 -4.24 -18.58
CA TYR A 38 3.16 -3.63 -18.15
C TYR A 38 3.40 -2.25 -17.56
N ALA A 39 2.55 -1.26 -17.89
CA ALA A 39 2.57 0.08 -17.30
C ALA A 39 1.24 0.38 -16.57
N PRO A 40 0.90 -0.35 -15.50
CA PRO A 40 -0.40 -0.29 -14.87
C PRO A 40 -0.72 1.07 -14.25
N LEU A 41 0.28 1.77 -13.71
CA LEU A 41 0.08 3.07 -13.05
C LEU A 41 -0.28 4.18 -14.04
N ALA A 42 0.25 4.13 -15.28
CA ALA A 42 -0.12 5.07 -16.32
C ALA A 42 -1.59 4.91 -16.74
N LEU A 43 -2.07 3.66 -16.85
CA LEU A 43 -3.47 3.35 -17.12
C LEU A 43 -4.37 3.83 -15.97
N GLY A 44 -3.94 3.64 -14.73
CA GLY A 44 -4.62 4.17 -13.56
C GLY A 44 -4.73 5.69 -13.55
N MET A 45 -3.67 6.40 -13.92
CA MET A 45 -3.66 7.86 -14.06
C MET A 45 -4.58 8.34 -15.18
N THR A 46 -4.62 7.64 -16.32
CA THR A 46 -5.51 7.93 -17.45
C THR A 46 -6.98 7.79 -17.02
N ALA A 47 -7.30 6.72 -16.31
CA ALA A 47 -8.64 6.47 -15.78
C ALA A 47 -9.08 7.56 -14.79
N ALA A 48 -8.22 7.91 -13.84
CA ALA A 48 -8.49 8.91 -12.81
C ALA A 48 -8.61 10.34 -13.36
N SER A 49 -8.03 10.62 -14.54
CA SER A 49 -8.10 11.95 -15.17
C SER A 49 -9.48 12.28 -15.71
N GLY A 50 -10.36 11.29 -15.85
CA GLY A 50 -11.76 11.46 -16.22
C GLY A 50 -11.98 11.73 -17.70
N ALA A 51 -13.10 12.40 -18.02
CA ALA A 51 -13.54 12.69 -19.40
C ALA A 51 -13.01 14.05 -19.91
N GLY A 52 -13.16 14.28 -21.22
CA GLY A 52 -12.85 15.55 -21.88
C GLY A 52 -11.37 15.85 -22.03
N VAL A 53 -11.00 17.15 -22.04
CA VAL A 53 -9.63 17.61 -22.32
C VAL A 53 -8.61 17.11 -21.28
N ARG A 54 -9.03 16.98 -20.02
CA ARG A 54 -8.19 16.46 -18.94
C ARG A 54 -7.82 14.99 -19.16
N GLY A 55 -8.82 14.17 -19.50
CA GLY A 55 -8.59 12.76 -19.84
C GLY A 55 -7.77 12.61 -21.12
N LEU A 56 -8.00 13.47 -22.13
CA LEU A 56 -7.22 13.48 -23.36
C LEU A 56 -5.74 13.82 -23.10
N SER A 57 -5.45 14.79 -22.25
CA SER A 57 -4.06 15.14 -21.89
C SER A 57 -3.34 13.98 -21.22
N ALA A 58 -4.00 13.25 -20.30
CA ALA A 58 -3.45 12.07 -19.67
C ALA A 58 -3.25 10.90 -20.65
N LEU A 59 -4.23 10.68 -21.56
CA LEU A 59 -4.11 9.69 -22.63
C LEU A 59 -2.89 9.95 -23.51
N VAL A 60 -2.71 11.19 -23.98
CA VAL A 60 -1.56 11.55 -24.83
C VAL A 60 -0.27 11.40 -24.05
N GLY A 61 -0.23 11.84 -22.78
CA GLY A 61 0.93 11.63 -21.90
C GLY A 61 1.28 10.18 -21.72
N ALA A 62 0.31 9.33 -21.37
CA ALA A 62 0.51 7.89 -21.21
C ALA A 62 0.97 7.22 -22.50
N SER A 63 0.41 7.63 -23.64
CA SER A 63 0.80 7.10 -24.96
C SER A 63 2.23 7.47 -25.32
N VAL A 64 2.59 8.75 -25.21
CA VAL A 64 3.96 9.22 -25.48
C VAL A 64 4.95 8.51 -24.56
N GLY A 65 4.65 8.44 -23.26
CA GLY A 65 5.49 7.74 -22.29
C GLY A 65 5.60 6.24 -22.60
N ALA A 66 4.52 5.56 -22.97
CA ALA A 66 4.56 4.16 -23.34
C ALA A 66 5.50 3.89 -24.54
N PHE A 67 5.43 4.70 -25.59
CA PHE A 67 6.33 4.55 -26.76
C PHE A 67 7.78 4.95 -26.48
N LEU A 68 8.03 5.75 -25.42
CA LEU A 68 9.40 6.11 -25.00
C LEU A 68 10.05 5.04 -24.13
N PHE A 69 9.29 4.40 -23.24
CA PHE A 69 9.84 3.53 -22.20
C PHE A 69 9.64 2.04 -22.47
N LEU A 70 8.56 1.65 -23.16
CA LEU A 70 8.19 0.26 -23.36
C LEU A 70 8.67 -0.26 -24.74
N PRO A 71 8.93 -1.57 -24.88
CA PRO A 71 9.07 -2.21 -26.18
C PRO A 71 7.82 -1.97 -27.03
N PHE A 72 7.98 -1.82 -28.34
CA PHE A 72 6.90 -1.42 -29.26
C PHE A 72 5.60 -2.23 -29.10
N THR A 73 5.71 -3.55 -28.93
CA THR A 73 4.54 -4.43 -28.74
C THR A 73 3.77 -4.13 -27.46
N HIS A 74 4.47 -3.89 -26.35
CA HIS A 74 3.87 -3.53 -25.06
C HIS A 74 3.36 -2.10 -25.07
N ALA A 75 4.05 -1.19 -25.72
CA ALA A 75 3.59 0.19 -25.93
C ALA A 75 2.25 0.23 -26.68
N LEU A 76 2.10 -0.58 -27.71
CA LEU A 76 0.85 -0.66 -28.50
C LEU A 76 -0.31 -1.23 -27.64
N ARG A 77 -0.05 -2.26 -26.81
CA ARG A 77 -1.05 -2.80 -25.88
C ARG A 77 -1.47 -1.75 -24.85
N THR A 78 -0.52 -1.08 -24.24
CA THR A 78 -0.78 0.01 -23.26
C THR A 78 -1.55 1.16 -23.92
N PHE A 79 -1.19 1.54 -25.13
CA PHE A 79 -1.92 2.54 -25.90
C PHE A 79 -3.37 2.11 -26.17
N ALA A 80 -3.60 0.88 -26.63
CA ALA A 80 -4.94 0.36 -26.88
C ALA A 80 -5.79 0.36 -25.58
N ALA A 81 -5.22 -0.11 -24.47
CA ALA A 81 -5.89 -0.08 -23.16
C ALA A 81 -6.21 1.37 -22.72
N ALA A 82 -5.27 2.31 -22.89
CA ALA A 82 -5.48 3.72 -22.55
C ALA A 82 -6.58 4.37 -23.37
N VAL A 83 -6.67 4.08 -24.67
CA VAL A 83 -7.74 4.55 -25.56
C VAL A 83 -9.09 3.97 -25.13
N LEU A 84 -9.16 2.67 -24.81
CA LEU A 84 -10.39 2.05 -24.31
C LEU A 84 -10.84 2.67 -22.98
N ILE A 85 -9.92 2.93 -22.06
CA ILE A 85 -10.21 3.59 -20.79
C ILE A 85 -10.73 5.01 -21.03
N PHE A 86 -10.09 5.78 -21.89
CA PHE A 86 -10.54 7.14 -22.22
C PHE A 86 -11.93 7.15 -22.86
N THR A 87 -12.19 6.27 -23.82
CA THR A 87 -13.51 6.16 -24.47
C THR A 87 -14.59 5.73 -23.50
N ALA A 88 -14.29 4.77 -22.62
CA ALA A 88 -15.20 4.34 -21.58
C ALA A 88 -15.48 5.47 -20.57
N ASN A 89 -14.45 6.22 -20.14
CA ASN A 89 -14.64 7.39 -19.28
C ASN A 89 -15.61 8.41 -19.89
N ASN A 90 -15.47 8.71 -21.19
CA ASN A 90 -16.38 9.63 -21.86
C ASN A 90 -17.80 9.06 -22.00
N ALA A 91 -17.95 7.76 -22.23
CA ALA A 91 -19.24 7.09 -22.37
C ALA A 91 -20.00 6.99 -21.04
N PHE A 92 -19.31 6.76 -19.94
CA PHE A 92 -19.93 6.52 -18.63
C PHE A 92 -19.94 7.73 -17.70
N PHE A 93 -19.37 8.87 -18.11
CA PHE A 93 -19.19 10.05 -17.26
C PHE A 93 -20.50 10.55 -16.63
N ASP A 94 -21.60 10.55 -17.38
CA ASP A 94 -22.91 11.05 -16.93
C ASP A 94 -23.71 10.02 -16.09
N LEU A 95 -23.22 8.80 -15.97
CA LEU A 95 -23.92 7.75 -15.24
C LEU A 95 -23.65 7.83 -13.73
N LYS A 96 -24.68 7.64 -12.91
CA LYS A 96 -24.56 7.58 -11.44
C LYS A 96 -23.58 6.52 -10.94
N ILE A 97 -23.36 5.44 -11.71
CA ILE A 97 -22.43 4.37 -11.37
C ILE A 97 -20.97 4.85 -11.42
N TYR A 98 -20.66 5.84 -12.27
CA TYR A 98 -19.31 6.42 -12.38
C TYR A 98 -18.83 7.08 -11.08
N GLN A 99 -19.75 7.58 -10.27
CA GLN A 99 -19.42 8.21 -8.98
C GLN A 99 -19.06 7.19 -7.89
N LYS A 100 -19.37 5.89 -8.09
CA LYS A 100 -19.00 4.85 -7.11
C LYS A 100 -17.48 4.67 -7.07
N ARG A 101 -16.92 4.58 -5.86
CA ARG A 101 -15.47 4.46 -5.63
C ARG A 101 -14.84 3.26 -6.33
N ALA A 102 -15.52 2.12 -6.35
CA ALA A 102 -15.02 0.89 -6.93
C ALA A 102 -15.17 0.81 -8.45
N PHE A 103 -15.99 1.67 -9.08
CA PHE A 103 -16.30 1.54 -10.50
C PHE A 103 -15.08 1.78 -11.39
N LEU A 104 -14.40 2.91 -11.22
CA LEU A 104 -13.22 3.26 -12.03
C LEU A 104 -12.06 2.25 -11.91
N PRO A 105 -11.67 1.80 -10.70
CA PRO A 105 -10.65 0.77 -10.56
C PRO A 105 -11.00 -0.54 -11.25
N LEU A 106 -12.25 -1.01 -11.11
CA LEU A 106 -12.73 -2.23 -11.76
C LEU A 106 -12.81 -2.07 -13.28
N LEU A 107 -13.28 -0.91 -13.77
CA LEU A 107 -13.31 -0.59 -15.19
C LEU A 107 -11.89 -0.62 -15.80
N THR A 108 -10.93 0.01 -15.12
CA THR A 108 -9.54 0.04 -15.57
C THR A 108 -8.94 -1.36 -15.66
N ALA A 109 -9.12 -2.17 -14.61
CA ALA A 109 -8.66 -3.55 -14.60
C ALA A 109 -9.35 -4.39 -15.68
N GLY A 110 -10.67 -4.27 -15.84
CA GLY A 110 -11.44 -5.01 -16.85
C GLY A 110 -11.02 -4.67 -18.29
N LEU A 111 -10.82 -3.39 -18.59
CA LEU A 111 -10.39 -2.95 -19.92
C LEU A 111 -8.93 -3.34 -20.20
N MET A 112 -8.04 -3.22 -19.22
CA MET A 112 -6.68 -3.73 -19.35
C MET A 112 -6.68 -5.24 -19.57
N PHE A 113 -7.46 -5.99 -18.78
CA PHE A 113 -7.60 -7.43 -18.95
C PHE A 113 -8.11 -7.81 -20.35
N SER A 114 -9.08 -7.08 -20.90
CA SER A 114 -9.61 -7.37 -22.23
C SER A 114 -8.56 -7.27 -23.35
N VAL A 115 -7.59 -6.36 -23.20
CA VAL A 115 -6.46 -6.23 -24.13
C VAL A 115 -5.43 -7.33 -23.92
N GLU A 116 -5.09 -7.65 -22.65
CA GLU A 116 -4.03 -8.60 -22.32
C GLU A 116 -4.48 -10.06 -22.43
N PHE A 117 -5.78 -10.33 -22.35
CA PHE A 117 -6.34 -11.70 -22.35
C PHE A 117 -5.88 -12.56 -23.52
N VAL A 118 -5.82 -11.98 -24.72
CA VAL A 118 -5.38 -12.68 -25.92
C VAL A 118 -3.91 -13.14 -25.80
N TYR A 119 -3.08 -12.30 -25.19
CA TYR A 119 -1.64 -12.60 -25.00
C TYR A 119 -1.42 -13.59 -23.87
N VAL A 120 -2.18 -13.49 -22.78
CA VAL A 120 -2.15 -14.45 -21.67
C VAL A 120 -2.51 -15.86 -22.15
N LEU A 121 -3.51 -15.98 -23.04
CA LEU A 121 -3.89 -17.26 -23.62
C LEU A 121 -2.78 -17.87 -24.50
N ARG A 122 -1.99 -17.01 -25.16
CA ARG A 122 -0.89 -17.43 -26.03
C ARG A 122 0.36 -17.81 -25.24
N ASP A 123 0.72 -17.01 -24.22
CA ASP A 123 2.04 -17.06 -23.59
C ASP A 123 2.05 -17.92 -22.30
N GLY A 124 0.84 -18.33 -21.81
CA GLY A 124 0.69 -19.37 -20.78
C GLY A 124 0.54 -18.87 -19.34
N VAL A 125 0.63 -19.80 -18.38
CA VAL A 125 0.27 -19.58 -16.96
C VAL A 125 1.17 -18.55 -16.26
N GLY A 126 2.45 -18.46 -16.64
CA GLY A 126 3.38 -17.48 -16.06
C GLY A 126 2.96 -16.05 -16.33
N GLU A 127 2.56 -15.76 -17.58
CA GLU A 127 2.05 -14.45 -17.97
C GLU A 127 0.69 -14.13 -17.33
N ALA A 128 -0.12 -15.14 -17.03
CA ALA A 128 -1.38 -14.94 -16.31
C ALA A 128 -1.16 -14.39 -14.88
N ALA A 129 -0.15 -14.86 -14.17
CA ALA A 129 0.21 -14.37 -12.85
C ALA A 129 0.72 -12.92 -12.91
N ASN A 130 1.61 -12.61 -13.88
CA ASN A 130 2.13 -11.26 -14.09
C ASN A 130 1.01 -10.28 -14.46
N CYS A 131 0.11 -10.69 -15.35
CA CYS A 131 -1.07 -9.92 -15.73
C CYS A 131 -1.96 -9.64 -14.52
N LEU A 132 -2.24 -10.62 -13.67
CA LEU A 132 -3.08 -10.45 -12.48
C LEU A 132 -2.48 -9.41 -11.51
N ILE A 133 -1.17 -9.46 -11.27
CA ILE A 133 -0.49 -8.44 -10.44
C ILE A 133 -0.57 -7.06 -11.11
N ALA A 134 -0.38 -6.98 -12.41
CA ALA A 134 -0.49 -5.73 -13.15
C ALA A 134 -1.92 -5.14 -13.09
N LEU A 135 -2.96 -5.97 -13.15
CA LEU A 135 -4.37 -5.56 -13.00
C LEU A 135 -4.65 -5.00 -11.59
N LEU A 136 -4.12 -5.66 -10.55
CA LEU A 136 -4.21 -5.16 -9.18
C LEU A 136 -3.52 -3.80 -9.03
N LEU A 137 -2.32 -3.65 -9.58
CA LEU A 137 -1.59 -2.38 -9.57
C LEU A 137 -2.30 -1.29 -10.39
N ALA A 138 -2.95 -1.62 -11.50
CA ALA A 138 -3.75 -0.66 -12.28
C ALA A 138 -4.96 -0.16 -11.48
N SER A 139 -5.64 -1.06 -10.77
CA SER A 139 -6.78 -0.69 -9.90
C SER A 139 -6.34 0.18 -8.72
N LEU A 140 -5.25 -0.18 -8.03
CA LEU A 140 -4.66 0.61 -6.95
C LEU A 140 -4.15 1.96 -7.46
N GLY A 141 -3.50 1.97 -8.63
CA GLY A 141 -3.05 3.18 -9.31
C GLY A 141 -4.20 4.14 -9.61
N THR A 142 -5.35 3.61 -10.08
CA THR A 142 -6.56 4.40 -10.32
C THR A 142 -7.10 5.02 -9.03
N MET A 143 -7.17 4.26 -7.94
CA MET A 143 -7.61 4.77 -6.64
C MET A 143 -6.70 5.88 -6.12
N SER A 144 -5.39 5.68 -6.20
CA SER A 144 -4.39 6.63 -5.73
C SER A 144 -4.35 7.91 -6.57
N ALA A 145 -4.42 7.77 -7.90
CA ALA A 145 -4.47 8.91 -8.80
C ALA A 145 -5.76 9.71 -8.61
N ARG A 146 -6.90 9.04 -8.37
CA ARG A 146 -8.17 9.72 -8.05
C ARG A 146 -8.07 10.51 -6.73
N ALA A 147 -7.51 9.93 -5.69
CA ALA A 147 -7.33 10.61 -4.42
C ALA A 147 -6.37 11.82 -4.52
N LEU A 148 -5.38 11.76 -5.39
CA LEU A 148 -4.47 12.88 -5.66
C LEU A 148 -5.14 14.01 -6.43
N LEU A 149 -6.00 13.67 -7.41
CA LEU A 149 -6.64 14.64 -8.30
C LEU A 149 -7.93 15.26 -7.72
N ALA A 150 -8.56 14.62 -6.73
CA ALA A 150 -9.77 15.06 -6.04
C ALA A 150 -9.55 15.12 -4.52
N PRO A 151 -8.88 16.15 -4.00
CA PRO A 151 -8.51 16.24 -2.58
C PRO A 151 -9.71 16.38 -1.61
N GLU A 152 -10.93 16.57 -2.11
CA GLU A 152 -12.15 16.66 -1.30
C GLU A 152 -12.61 15.30 -0.73
N GLU A 153 -12.19 14.19 -1.30
CA GLU A 153 -12.41 12.86 -0.70
C GLU A 153 -11.32 12.60 0.37
N LYS A 154 -11.74 12.29 1.59
CA LYS A 154 -10.93 11.97 2.79
C LYS A 154 -9.51 11.51 2.42
N GLU A 155 -8.51 12.24 2.90
CA GLU A 155 -7.09 11.96 2.70
C GLU A 155 -6.78 10.47 2.84
N GLN A 156 -6.45 9.84 1.73
CA GLN A 156 -5.89 8.49 1.74
C GLN A 156 -4.37 8.64 1.88
N PRO A 157 -3.81 8.35 3.06
CA PRO A 157 -2.39 8.63 3.33
C PRO A 157 -1.44 7.85 2.41
N PHE A 158 -1.92 6.78 1.78
CA PHE A 158 -1.13 5.94 0.88
C PHE A 158 -1.12 6.41 -0.59
N ALA A 159 -2.03 7.30 -0.99
CA ALA A 159 -2.13 7.75 -2.37
C ALA A 159 -0.86 8.45 -2.88
N PRO A 160 -0.28 9.44 -2.18
CA PRO A 160 0.97 10.07 -2.64
C PRO A 160 2.16 9.09 -2.64
N LEU A 161 2.17 8.10 -1.73
CA LEU A 161 3.22 7.09 -1.68
C LEU A 161 3.24 6.24 -2.95
N LEU A 162 2.08 5.75 -3.41
CA LEU A 162 2.01 4.91 -4.62
C LEU A 162 2.43 5.67 -5.89
N ILE A 163 2.05 6.94 -6.00
CA ILE A 163 2.51 7.79 -7.10
C ILE A 163 4.02 8.03 -7.04
N LEU A 164 4.56 8.27 -5.85
CA LEU A 164 6.00 8.40 -5.63
C LEU A 164 6.73 7.11 -6.03
N LEU A 165 6.22 5.95 -5.63
CA LEU A 165 6.77 4.64 -6.03
C LEU A 165 6.76 4.50 -7.57
N GLY A 166 5.67 4.87 -8.24
CA GLY A 166 5.59 4.86 -9.69
C GLY A 166 6.64 5.75 -10.37
N VAL A 167 6.89 6.95 -9.83
CA VAL A 167 7.93 7.85 -10.34
C VAL A 167 9.33 7.26 -10.10
N LEU A 168 9.58 6.62 -8.95
CA LEU A 168 10.85 5.94 -8.68
C LEU A 168 11.07 4.74 -9.61
N MET A 169 10.02 3.94 -9.86
CA MET A 169 10.05 2.84 -10.83
C MET A 169 10.38 3.35 -12.23
N SER A 170 9.71 4.43 -12.65
CA SER A 170 9.98 5.03 -13.96
C SER A 170 11.42 5.53 -14.10
N ALA A 171 11.95 6.16 -13.04
CA ALA A 171 13.35 6.56 -13.03
C ALA A 171 14.32 5.36 -12.99
N ALA A 172 13.89 4.20 -12.43
CA ALA A 172 14.67 2.98 -12.40
C ALA A 172 14.72 2.27 -13.76
N SER A 173 13.69 2.45 -14.60
CA SER A 173 13.70 1.92 -15.99
C SER A 173 14.73 2.60 -16.89
N TYR A 174 15.32 3.70 -16.44
CA TYR A 174 16.41 4.39 -17.12
C TYR A 174 17.75 3.78 -16.68
N GLU A 175 18.16 2.70 -17.33
CA GLU A 175 19.48 2.13 -17.10
C GLU A 175 20.51 2.79 -18.00
N THR A 176 21.63 3.21 -17.42
CA THR A 176 22.79 3.66 -18.17
C THR A 176 23.54 2.46 -18.75
N ALA A 177 24.41 2.69 -19.74
CA ALA A 177 25.25 1.64 -20.36
C ALA A 177 26.07 0.80 -19.36
N ASN A 178 26.31 1.33 -18.17
CA ASN A 178 27.04 0.65 -17.09
C ASN A 178 26.10 -0.05 -16.07
N GLY A 179 24.80 -0.14 -16.35
CA GLY A 179 23.81 -0.78 -15.47
C GLY A 179 23.32 0.10 -14.29
N PHE A 180 23.78 1.35 -14.18
CA PHE A 180 23.30 2.28 -13.13
C PHE A 180 21.92 2.81 -13.49
N ALA A 181 21.00 2.81 -12.49
CA ALA A 181 19.69 3.39 -12.64
C ALA A 181 19.48 4.53 -11.62
N PRO A 182 19.17 5.75 -12.07
CA PRO A 182 18.94 6.89 -11.15
C PRO A 182 17.78 6.64 -10.19
N GLY A 183 16.75 5.90 -10.60
CA GLY A 183 15.64 5.52 -9.75
C GLY A 183 16.05 4.61 -8.60
N ARG A 184 16.98 3.68 -8.80
CA ARG A 184 17.51 2.84 -7.71
C ARG A 184 18.33 3.65 -6.72
N ILE A 185 19.12 4.61 -7.16
CA ILE A 185 19.85 5.54 -6.28
C ILE A 185 18.88 6.39 -5.46
N LEU A 186 17.83 6.94 -6.09
CA LEU A 186 16.80 7.73 -5.39
C LEU A 186 15.98 6.88 -4.44
N SER A 187 15.69 5.63 -4.77
CA SER A 187 14.98 4.70 -3.90
C SER A 187 15.79 4.35 -2.65
N LEU A 188 17.10 4.06 -2.80
CA LEU A 188 18.02 3.85 -1.68
C LEU A 188 18.13 5.10 -0.80
N LEU A 189 18.20 6.28 -1.40
CA LEU A 189 18.19 7.55 -0.68
C LEU A 189 16.88 7.75 0.11
N ALA A 190 15.72 7.45 -0.50
CA ALA A 190 14.42 7.55 0.16
C ALA A 190 14.31 6.58 1.34
N VAL A 191 14.79 5.34 1.20
CA VAL A 191 14.84 4.36 2.29
C VAL A 191 15.72 4.86 3.43
N LEU A 192 16.91 5.35 3.13
CA LEU A 192 17.84 5.87 4.14
C LEU A 192 17.27 7.10 4.86
N LEU A 193 16.61 8.01 4.14
CA LEU A 193 15.93 9.17 4.72
C LEU A 193 14.78 8.74 5.62
N CYS A 194 13.92 7.81 5.17
CA CYS A 194 12.83 7.28 5.98
C CYS A 194 13.36 6.57 7.24
N ALA A 195 14.40 5.74 7.12
CA ALA A 195 14.99 5.03 8.24
C ALA A 195 15.66 5.96 9.26
N PHE A 196 16.20 7.08 8.78
CA PHE A 196 16.83 8.08 9.64
C PHE A 196 15.80 8.98 10.35
N GLU A 197 14.74 9.43 9.66
CA GLU A 197 13.77 10.40 10.17
C GLU A 197 12.62 9.75 10.93
N ARG A 198 12.12 8.61 10.47
CA ARG A 198 10.92 7.95 10.98
C ARG A 198 11.23 6.81 11.93
N SER A 199 10.22 6.39 12.66
CA SER A 199 10.32 5.18 13.49
C SER A 199 10.43 3.93 12.63
N GLY A 200 11.03 2.84 13.16
CA GLY A 200 11.11 1.56 12.47
C GLY A 200 9.75 1.00 12.04
N ALA A 201 8.69 1.31 12.80
CA ALA A 201 7.32 0.92 12.46
C ALA A 201 6.82 1.50 11.13
N VAL A 202 7.31 2.67 10.71
CA VAL A 202 6.94 3.32 9.45
C VAL A 202 8.02 3.08 8.38
N SER A 203 9.29 3.16 8.74
CA SER A 203 10.40 3.07 7.79
C SER A 203 10.56 1.68 7.19
N VAL A 204 10.32 0.61 7.96
CA VAL A 204 10.47 -0.76 7.46
C VAL A 204 9.40 -1.12 6.41
N PRO A 205 8.09 -0.91 6.65
CA PRO A 205 7.09 -1.11 5.60
C PRO A 205 7.33 -0.25 4.36
N ALA A 206 7.74 1.01 4.53
CA ALA A 206 8.07 1.88 3.41
C ALA A 206 9.26 1.33 2.60
N ALA A 207 10.31 0.85 3.27
CA ALA A 207 11.47 0.23 2.62
C ALA A 207 11.11 -1.04 1.86
N VAL A 208 10.22 -1.89 2.42
CA VAL A 208 9.68 -3.07 1.73
C VAL A 208 8.93 -2.66 0.46
N CYS A 209 8.04 -1.67 0.55
CA CYS A 209 7.29 -1.19 -0.62
C CYS A 209 8.20 -0.61 -1.71
N ILE A 210 9.20 0.19 -1.31
CA ILE A 210 10.18 0.76 -2.25
C ILE A 210 11.03 -0.35 -2.88
N GLY A 211 11.54 -1.29 -2.09
CA GLY A 211 12.34 -2.42 -2.60
C GLY A 211 11.52 -3.33 -3.51
N LEU A 212 10.27 -3.66 -3.13
CA LEU A 212 9.37 -4.44 -3.97
C LEU A 212 9.09 -3.76 -5.32
N SER A 213 8.94 -2.43 -5.32
CA SER A 213 8.76 -1.69 -6.57
C SER A 213 9.97 -1.80 -7.50
N MET A 214 11.19 -1.85 -6.95
CA MET A 214 12.41 -2.07 -7.72
C MET A 214 12.51 -3.52 -8.25
N ASP A 215 12.14 -4.51 -7.43
CA ASP A 215 12.11 -5.93 -7.86
C ASP A 215 11.08 -6.16 -8.98
N LEU A 216 9.90 -5.52 -8.89
CA LEU A 216 8.89 -5.57 -9.95
C LEU A 216 9.38 -4.95 -11.27
N THR A 217 10.20 -3.90 -11.17
CA THR A 217 10.78 -3.25 -12.37
C THR A 217 11.89 -4.10 -12.99
N ALA A 218 12.71 -4.76 -12.16
CA ALA A 218 13.79 -5.64 -12.64
C ALA A 218 13.24 -6.89 -13.34
N GLY A 219 12.08 -7.40 -12.92
CA GLY A 219 11.40 -8.51 -13.58
C GLY A 219 12.05 -9.89 -13.38
N ASP A 220 13.11 -9.98 -12.60
CA ASP A 220 13.90 -11.22 -12.39
C ASP A 220 13.22 -12.23 -11.45
N GLY A 221 12.03 -11.92 -10.94
CA GLY A 221 11.29 -12.78 -10.01
C GLY A 221 11.92 -12.92 -8.61
N GLY A 222 13.02 -12.25 -8.35
CA GLY A 222 13.67 -12.18 -7.03
C GLY A 222 13.12 -11.04 -6.17
N PHE A 223 13.18 -11.19 -4.84
CA PHE A 223 12.82 -10.14 -3.88
C PHE A 223 14.07 -9.59 -3.18
N VAL A 224 15.15 -9.40 -3.95
CA VAL A 224 16.46 -9.02 -3.41
C VAL A 224 16.46 -7.58 -2.91
N HIS A 225 15.90 -6.65 -3.70
CA HIS A 225 15.82 -5.24 -3.30
C HIS A 225 14.87 -5.05 -2.12
N ALA A 226 13.72 -5.74 -2.10
CA ALA A 226 12.79 -5.69 -0.98
C ALA A 226 13.45 -6.16 0.33
N ALA A 227 14.16 -7.28 0.29
CA ALA A 227 14.87 -7.82 1.45
C ALA A 227 16.02 -6.91 1.90
N ALA A 228 16.86 -6.45 0.96
CA ALA A 228 18.01 -5.59 1.24
C ALA A 228 17.59 -4.25 1.85
N TYR A 229 16.57 -3.61 1.29
CA TYR A 229 16.08 -2.31 1.75
C TYR A 229 15.38 -2.42 3.12
N ALA A 230 14.58 -3.47 3.32
CA ALA A 230 13.96 -3.74 4.62
C ALA A 230 15.01 -3.97 5.71
N PHE A 231 16.01 -4.81 5.44
CA PHE A 231 17.07 -5.10 6.39
C PHE A 231 17.90 -3.84 6.72
N ALA A 232 18.24 -3.05 5.69
CA ALA A 232 18.93 -1.78 5.87
C ALA A 232 18.12 -0.79 6.73
N ALA A 233 16.82 -0.68 6.49
CA ALA A 233 15.93 0.16 7.28
C ALA A 233 15.83 -0.29 8.75
N ILE A 234 15.76 -1.60 9.01
CA ILE A 234 15.78 -2.16 10.38
C ILE A 234 17.08 -1.79 11.08
N LEU A 235 18.24 -2.08 10.49
CA LEU A 235 19.54 -1.82 11.12
C LEU A 235 19.74 -0.34 11.42
N VAL A 236 19.44 0.55 10.47
CA VAL A 236 19.57 2.00 10.67
C VAL A 236 18.62 2.49 11.76
N SER A 237 17.37 2.04 11.77
CA SER A 237 16.37 2.48 12.76
C SER A 237 16.66 2.01 14.19
N VAL A 238 17.28 0.83 14.34
CA VAL A 238 17.62 0.26 15.65
C VAL A 238 18.94 0.82 16.18
N THR A 239 19.98 0.87 15.32
CA THR A 239 21.36 1.09 15.76
C THR A 239 21.76 2.57 15.85
N CYS A 240 21.25 3.43 14.98
CA CYS A 240 21.81 4.78 14.77
C CYS A 240 20.82 5.91 15.02
N ARG A 241 20.27 6.00 16.22
CA ARG A 241 19.41 7.13 16.62
C ARG A 241 20.21 8.43 16.76
N GLY A 242 20.33 9.22 15.67
CA GLY A 242 20.86 10.58 15.69
C GLY A 242 22.25 10.79 15.10
N ASN A 243 22.99 9.74 14.82
CA ASN A 243 24.28 9.86 14.17
C ASN A 243 24.17 9.58 12.66
N ARG A 244 24.32 10.62 11.82
CA ARG A 244 24.19 10.50 10.36
C ARG A 244 25.26 9.61 9.74
N VAL A 245 26.51 9.75 10.21
CA VAL A 245 27.64 8.96 9.70
C VAL A 245 27.43 7.50 10.07
N GLY A 246 27.03 7.22 11.33
CA GLY A 246 26.69 5.88 11.76
C GLY A 246 25.55 5.28 10.94
N SER A 247 24.48 6.04 10.68
CA SER A 247 23.37 5.59 9.82
C SER A 247 23.82 5.21 8.40
N ALA A 248 24.68 6.05 7.81
CA ALA A 248 25.25 5.81 6.48
C ALA A 248 26.14 4.54 6.47
N LEU A 249 26.97 4.36 7.48
CA LEU A 249 27.83 3.16 7.59
C LEU A 249 27.04 1.87 7.76
N TRP A 250 26.03 1.85 8.67
CA TRP A 250 25.19 0.69 8.86
C TRP A 250 24.32 0.37 7.66
N PHE A 251 23.88 1.41 6.94
CA PHE A 251 23.16 1.25 5.68
C PHE A 251 24.05 0.57 4.63
N LEU A 252 25.26 1.07 4.41
CA LEU A 252 26.20 0.47 3.46
C LEU A 252 26.58 -0.95 3.83
N LEU A 253 26.80 -1.22 5.12
CA LEU A 253 27.13 -2.56 5.60
C LEU A 253 25.98 -3.55 5.33
N SER A 254 24.73 -3.12 5.55
CA SER A 254 23.57 -3.95 5.27
C SER A 254 23.41 -4.25 3.77
N ILE A 255 23.57 -3.26 2.91
CA ILE A 255 23.51 -3.48 1.45
C ILE A 255 24.67 -4.38 0.99
N LEU A 256 25.87 -4.23 1.54
CA LEU A 256 27.01 -5.09 1.25
C LEU A 256 26.71 -6.58 1.54
N CYS A 257 26.02 -6.88 2.63
CA CYS A 257 25.63 -8.26 2.96
C CYS A 257 24.75 -8.91 1.86
N PHE A 258 23.93 -8.13 1.18
CA PHE A 258 23.09 -8.61 0.07
C PHE A 258 23.81 -8.56 -1.28
N ALA A 259 24.77 -7.65 -1.47
CA ALA A 259 25.55 -7.55 -2.69
C ALA A 259 26.57 -8.70 -2.86
N LEU A 260 27.13 -9.20 -1.75
CA LEU A 260 28.15 -10.27 -1.77
C LEU A 260 27.68 -11.59 -2.40
N PRO A 261 26.46 -12.12 -2.12
CA PRO A 261 25.99 -13.36 -2.72
C PRO A 261 25.50 -13.20 -4.16
N MET A 262 25.35 -11.95 -4.66
CA MET A 262 24.94 -11.69 -6.04
C MET A 262 26.09 -11.96 -7.03
N SER A 263 25.76 -12.11 -8.32
CA SER A 263 26.78 -12.13 -9.39
C SER A 263 27.63 -10.85 -9.33
N ALA A 264 28.93 -10.98 -9.59
CA ALA A 264 29.88 -9.88 -9.44
C ALA A 264 29.44 -8.56 -10.10
N PRO A 265 28.92 -8.51 -11.35
CA PRO A 265 28.49 -7.25 -11.94
C PRO A 265 27.27 -6.64 -11.24
N ALA A 266 26.25 -7.43 -10.90
CA ALA A 266 25.02 -6.94 -10.28
C ALA A 266 25.25 -6.47 -8.82
N GLY A 267 26.03 -7.21 -8.05
CA GLY A 267 26.39 -6.84 -6.68
C GLY A 267 27.21 -5.56 -6.61
N LEU A 268 28.16 -5.36 -7.55
CA LEU A 268 28.95 -4.14 -7.64
C LEU A 268 28.09 -2.93 -7.99
N VAL A 269 27.18 -3.07 -8.96
CA VAL A 269 26.23 -1.97 -9.31
C VAL A 269 25.40 -1.55 -8.11
N LEU A 270 24.80 -2.51 -7.40
CA LEU A 270 24.01 -2.23 -6.19
C LEU A 270 24.83 -1.52 -5.10
N LEU A 271 26.09 -1.92 -4.90
CA LEU A 271 26.99 -1.30 -3.94
C LEU A 271 27.34 0.15 -4.33
N TYR A 272 27.65 0.41 -5.60
CA TYR A 272 27.94 1.77 -6.08
C TYR A 272 26.71 2.66 -6.02
N GLU A 273 25.51 2.16 -6.32
CA GLU A 273 24.25 2.89 -6.18
C GLU A 273 23.99 3.25 -4.71
N ALA A 274 24.23 2.33 -3.78
CA ALA A 274 24.12 2.58 -2.34
C ALA A 274 25.15 3.60 -1.86
N LEU A 275 26.38 3.57 -2.40
CA LEU A 275 27.44 4.53 -2.09
C LEU A 275 27.05 5.91 -2.59
N ALA A 276 26.52 6.03 -3.81
CA ALA A 276 26.02 7.29 -4.34
C ALA A 276 24.84 7.84 -3.50
N ALA A 277 23.89 7.00 -3.11
CA ALA A 277 22.77 7.37 -2.25
C ALA A 277 23.23 7.86 -0.87
N THR A 278 24.21 7.19 -0.26
CA THR A 278 24.77 7.61 1.04
C THR A 278 25.55 8.92 0.95
N LEU A 279 26.29 9.15 -0.12
CA LEU A 279 26.95 10.44 -0.37
C LEU A 279 25.93 11.56 -0.52
N LEU A 280 24.86 11.35 -1.31
CA LEU A 280 23.76 12.31 -1.42
C LEU A 280 23.13 12.60 -0.07
N PHE A 281 22.87 11.57 0.75
CA PHE A 281 22.33 11.72 2.10
C PHE A 281 23.23 12.58 3.00
N LEU A 282 24.53 12.39 2.96
CA LEU A 282 25.47 13.16 3.75
C LEU A 282 25.57 14.63 3.30
N LEU A 283 25.37 14.90 2.00
CA LEU A 283 25.36 16.24 1.41
C LEU A 283 24.11 17.05 1.79
N ILE A 284 22.96 16.40 2.11
CA ILE A 284 21.74 17.11 2.51
C ILE A 284 22.01 17.88 3.81
N PRO A 285 21.79 19.23 3.86
CA PRO A 285 22.02 20.01 5.07
C PRO A 285 21.12 19.59 6.24
N ARG A 286 21.67 19.62 7.46
CA ARG A 286 20.95 19.24 8.70
C ARG A 286 19.64 20.01 8.91
N ARG A 287 19.51 21.20 8.35
CA ARG A 287 18.30 22.04 8.46
C ARG A 287 17.03 21.42 7.88
N TYR A 288 17.16 20.47 6.95
CA TYR A 288 16.01 19.78 6.32
C TYR A 288 15.51 18.62 7.17
N PHE A 289 16.28 18.14 8.13
CA PHE A 289 15.91 17.05 9.04
C PHE A 289 15.17 17.57 10.29
N ARG A 290 14.01 18.23 10.09
CA ARG A 290 13.22 18.85 11.17
C ARG A 290 12.26 17.90 11.89
N GLY A 291 11.96 16.74 11.33
CA GLY A 291 10.88 15.85 11.80
C GLY A 291 11.10 15.21 13.18
N ARG A 292 12.34 15.11 13.65
CA ARG A 292 12.70 14.28 14.81
C ARG A 292 12.21 14.77 16.17
N ARG A 293 11.86 16.04 16.32
CA ARG A 293 11.38 16.59 17.62
C ARG A 293 9.89 16.32 17.87
N LEU A 294 9.09 16.14 16.81
CA LEU A 294 7.66 15.85 16.94
C LEU A 294 7.43 14.36 17.23
N ASP A 295 8.26 13.48 16.67
CA ASP A 295 8.11 12.01 16.83
C ASP A 295 8.36 11.51 18.29
N THR A 296 9.07 12.27 19.13
CA THR A 296 9.32 11.84 20.52
C THR A 296 8.06 11.94 21.36
N ALA A 297 7.28 13.01 21.19
CA ALA A 297 6.02 13.20 21.91
C ALA A 297 4.90 12.28 21.38
N GLU A 298 4.80 12.10 20.06
CA GLU A 298 3.87 11.13 19.45
C GLU A 298 4.24 9.69 19.79
N ARG A 299 5.53 9.39 19.93
CA ARG A 299 6.02 8.06 20.30
C ARG A 299 5.73 7.73 21.74
N GLU A 300 5.92 8.66 22.67
CA GLU A 300 5.52 8.48 24.08
C GLU A 300 4.00 8.30 24.20
N GLN A 301 3.20 9.02 23.41
CA GLN A 301 1.75 8.82 23.35
C GLN A 301 1.36 7.47 22.72
N SER A 302 2.02 7.06 21.65
CA SER A 302 1.78 5.76 21.00
C SER A 302 2.22 4.59 21.87
N ASP A 303 3.39 4.68 22.52
CA ASP A 303 3.88 3.64 23.44
C ASP A 303 3.01 3.55 24.70
N THR A 304 2.51 4.68 25.21
CA THR A 304 1.56 4.69 26.34
C THR A 304 0.20 4.16 25.94
N ALA A 305 -0.32 4.49 24.76
CA ALA A 305 -1.56 3.93 24.23
C ALA A 305 -1.45 2.41 23.97
N LEU A 306 -0.34 1.95 23.40
CA LEU A 306 -0.09 0.52 23.18
C LEU A 306 0.06 -0.25 24.51
N ARG A 307 0.80 0.30 25.47
CA ARG A 307 0.91 -0.29 26.82
C ARG A 307 -0.44 -0.37 27.51
N ARG A 308 -1.29 0.67 27.35
CA ARG A 308 -2.62 0.68 27.91
C ARG A 308 -3.52 -0.39 27.29
N THR A 309 -3.55 -0.51 25.96
CA THR A 309 -4.30 -1.58 25.28
C THR A 309 -3.80 -2.97 25.62
N LEU A 310 -2.47 -3.17 25.76
CA LEU A 310 -1.91 -4.45 26.21
C LEU A 310 -2.27 -4.78 27.65
N THR A 311 -2.24 -3.80 28.57
CA THR A 311 -2.64 -4.02 29.97
C THR A 311 -4.13 -4.26 30.11
N GLU A 312 -4.98 -3.56 29.34
CA GLU A 312 -6.41 -3.79 29.29
C GLU A 312 -6.75 -5.19 28.74
N SER A 313 -6.04 -5.61 27.65
CA SER A 313 -6.21 -6.95 27.08
C SER A 313 -5.72 -8.05 28.03
N ALA A 314 -4.61 -7.83 28.72
CA ALA A 314 -4.09 -8.77 29.73
C ALA A 314 -5.02 -8.87 30.93
N ALA A 315 -5.64 -7.77 31.37
CA ALA A 315 -6.63 -7.77 32.45
C ALA A 315 -7.89 -8.53 32.04
N ALA A 316 -8.41 -8.30 30.81
CA ALA A 316 -9.56 -9.02 30.29
C ALA A 316 -9.29 -10.54 30.15
N LEU A 317 -8.11 -10.93 29.67
CA LEU A 317 -7.70 -12.34 29.60
C LEU A 317 -7.59 -12.97 30.99
N ARG A 318 -7.10 -12.22 31.98
CA ARG A 318 -7.00 -12.70 33.34
C ARG A 318 -8.38 -12.86 33.99
N GLU A 319 -9.29 -11.95 33.75
CA GLU A 319 -10.69 -12.04 34.21
C GLU A 319 -11.40 -13.24 33.56
N LEU A 320 -11.16 -13.48 32.28
CA LEU A 320 -11.66 -14.64 31.53
C LEU A 320 -11.05 -15.95 32.09
N TYR A 321 -9.76 -15.98 32.35
CA TYR A 321 -9.10 -17.11 32.99
C TYR A 321 -9.66 -17.36 34.40
N ASP A 322 -9.80 -16.33 35.23
CA ASP A 322 -10.35 -16.44 36.58
C ASP A 322 -11.84 -16.87 36.57
N SER A 323 -12.61 -16.52 35.52
CA SER A 323 -13.99 -16.98 35.37
C SER A 323 -14.08 -18.46 34.96
N VAL A 324 -13.12 -18.95 34.17
CA VAL A 324 -13.05 -20.34 33.73
C VAL A 324 -12.33 -21.25 34.74
N ALA A 325 -11.27 -20.71 35.40
CA ALA A 325 -10.47 -21.46 36.36
C ALA A 325 -11.09 -21.53 37.76
N ARG A 326 -12.03 -20.65 38.09
CA ARG A 326 -12.82 -20.84 39.30
C ARG A 326 -13.79 -21.99 39.03
N PRO A 327 -13.60 -23.16 39.67
CA PRO A 327 -14.64 -24.17 39.63
C PRO A 327 -15.92 -23.46 40.11
N PRO A 328 -17.08 -23.72 39.48
CA PRO A 328 -18.33 -23.22 39.99
C PRO A 328 -18.31 -23.52 41.47
N LYS A 329 -18.49 -22.53 42.35
CA LYS A 329 -18.71 -22.80 43.77
C LYS A 329 -19.72 -23.90 43.79
N GLN A 330 -19.29 -25.12 44.10
CA GLN A 330 -20.19 -26.15 44.50
C GLN A 330 -20.91 -25.53 45.69
N THR A 331 -21.98 -24.85 45.41
CA THR A 331 -23.04 -24.76 46.40
C THR A 331 -23.29 -26.25 46.69
N GLU A 332 -22.91 -26.70 47.87
CA GLU A 332 -23.42 -27.94 48.41
C GLU A 332 -24.93 -27.76 48.47
N GLU A 333 -25.54 -27.72 47.31
CA GLU A 333 -26.97 -27.93 47.18
C GLU A 333 -27.14 -29.41 47.43
N ASN A 334 -27.33 -29.73 48.71
CA ASN A 334 -27.79 -31.01 49.15
C ASN A 334 -28.87 -31.45 48.12
N PRO A 335 -28.68 -32.58 47.39
CA PRO A 335 -29.68 -33.03 46.42
C PRO A 335 -31.09 -33.03 46.93
N ALA A 336 -31.25 -33.29 48.26
CA ALA A 336 -32.51 -33.16 48.98
C ALA A 336 -33.09 -31.73 48.92
N ALA A 337 -32.28 -30.69 49.03
CA ALA A 337 -32.77 -29.32 48.99
C ALA A 337 -33.20 -28.87 47.58
N ILE A 338 -32.59 -29.42 46.53
CA ILE A 338 -33.00 -29.21 45.13
C ILE A 338 -34.34 -29.89 44.90
N PHE A 339 -34.47 -31.13 45.39
CA PHE A 339 -35.71 -31.91 45.30
C PHE A 339 -36.85 -31.23 46.04
N ASP A 340 -36.64 -30.78 47.28
CA ASP A 340 -37.63 -30.06 48.08
C ASP A 340 -38.09 -28.78 47.38
N ARG A 341 -37.17 -27.99 46.79
CA ARG A 341 -37.52 -26.78 46.07
C ARG A 341 -38.26 -27.02 44.77
N ALA A 342 -37.93 -28.10 44.05
CA ALA A 342 -38.65 -28.54 42.86
C ALA A 342 -40.06 -29.08 43.23
N ALA A 343 -40.15 -29.89 44.30
CA ALA A 343 -41.40 -30.42 44.82
C ALA A 343 -42.34 -29.28 45.28
N GLU A 344 -41.79 -28.29 46.02
CA GLU A 344 -42.57 -27.14 46.43
C GLU A 344 -43.13 -26.32 45.25
N LYS A 345 -42.32 -26.12 44.21
CA LYS A 345 -42.69 -25.35 43.03
C LYS A 345 -43.71 -26.05 42.12
N VAL A 346 -43.63 -27.38 42.00
CA VAL A 346 -44.50 -28.18 41.11
C VAL A 346 -45.72 -28.68 41.87
N CYS A 347 -45.56 -29.15 43.13
CA CYS A 347 -46.65 -29.81 43.87
C CYS A 347 -47.59 -28.82 44.57
N ARG A 348 -47.21 -27.58 44.82
CA ARG A 348 -48.03 -26.55 45.50
C ARG A 348 -49.34 -26.23 44.76
N GLY A 349 -49.38 -26.43 43.43
CA GLY A 349 -50.58 -26.19 42.59
C GLY A 349 -51.19 -27.50 42.02
N CYS A 350 -50.67 -28.63 42.41
CA CYS A 350 -51.11 -29.91 41.82
C CYS A 350 -52.31 -30.51 42.60
N ALA A 351 -53.39 -30.79 41.89
CA ALA A 351 -54.61 -31.42 42.50
C ALA A 351 -54.36 -32.83 43.08
N LEU A 352 -53.26 -33.48 42.74
CA LEU A 352 -52.86 -34.81 43.22
C LEU A 352 -51.82 -34.75 44.34
N CYS A 353 -51.43 -33.59 44.83
CA CYS A 353 -50.39 -33.42 45.84
C CYS A 353 -50.63 -34.29 47.07
N GLY A 354 -51.86 -34.23 47.64
CA GLY A 354 -52.21 -35.03 48.79
C GLY A 354 -52.17 -36.55 48.55
N PHE A 355 -52.52 -36.98 47.36
CA PHE A 355 -52.47 -38.40 47.01
C PHE A 355 -51.01 -38.91 46.90
N CYS A 356 -50.15 -38.17 46.29
CA CYS A 356 -48.71 -38.56 46.10
C CYS A 356 -47.98 -38.56 47.47
N TRP A 357 -48.23 -37.59 48.34
CA TRP A 357 -47.48 -37.45 49.59
C TRP A 357 -48.08 -38.23 50.78
N GLU A 358 -49.37 -38.50 50.76
CA GLU A 358 -50.03 -39.23 51.86
C GLU A 358 -50.25 -40.70 51.57
N LYS A 359 -50.53 -41.10 50.32
CA LYS A 359 -50.86 -42.50 49.98
C LYS A 359 -49.76 -43.29 49.27
N GLU A 360 -48.86 -42.64 48.51
CA GLU A 360 -47.81 -43.34 47.75
C GLU A 360 -46.38 -42.90 48.12
N TYR A 361 -46.16 -42.38 49.33
CA TYR A 361 -44.87 -41.88 49.82
C TYR A 361 -43.72 -42.91 49.66
N GLN A 362 -43.97 -44.21 49.63
CA GLN A 362 -42.95 -45.25 49.46
C GLN A 362 -42.56 -45.50 47.99
N ARG A 363 -43.25 -44.85 47.01
CA ARG A 363 -42.97 -45.03 45.58
C ARG A 363 -42.35 -43.77 44.91
N THR A 364 -42.29 -42.70 45.62
CA THR A 364 -41.60 -41.47 45.21
C THR A 364 -40.25 -41.31 45.90
#